data_1626036689465f297fc7623cb453bfbb
#
_entry.id   1626036689465f297fc7623cb453bfbb
#
_cell.length_a   1.000
_cell.length_b   1.000
_cell.length_c   1.000
_cell.angle_alpha   90.00
_cell.angle_beta   90.00
_cell.angle_gamma   90.00
#
_symmetry.space_group_name_H-M   'P 1'
#
loop_
_entity.id
_entity.type
_entity.pdbx_description
1 polymer ?
#
loop_
_entity_poly.entity_id
_entity_poly.type
_entity_poly.pdbx_seq_one_letter_code
_entity_poly.pdbx_strand_id
1 'polypeptide(L)'
;MRHYPLFIAALGLLFSMASCKNNDYPSYPPTWKGFRFTHNDQVVAPRTGIYAGDVITVTALQDEKGHLINACKYVWAVRATIQKEDGSYKQDSLFYTRTLETNYDYYGGVDPYIKFTVPSKAVGRATVSFSAEFNYSGNGIQVSDGGSYENPTGASGTIRSYSAAIAGGSKGSVTFEINER
;
A
#
# COMPACT_ATOMS: atom_id res chain seq x y z
N MET A 1 54.62 -22.05 -33.92
CA MET A 1 54.00 -22.38 -32.63
C MET A 1 53.97 -21.17 -31.72
N ARG A 2 52.87 -20.83 -31.09
CA ARG A 2 52.63 -19.77 -30.10
C ARG A 2 51.83 -18.55 -30.58
N HIS A 3 50.53 -18.76 -30.81
CA HIS A 3 49.59 -17.64 -30.87
C HIS A 3 48.28 -17.88 -30.13
N TYR A 4 48.24 -18.86 -29.21
CA TYR A 4 47.03 -19.20 -28.46
C TYR A 4 46.73 -18.38 -27.21
N PRO A 5 47.69 -17.65 -26.55
CA PRO A 5 47.32 -16.90 -25.35
C PRO A 5 46.58 -15.58 -25.59
N LEU A 6 46.68 -15.02 -26.81
CA LEU A 6 46.03 -13.73 -27.11
C LEU A 6 44.50 -13.88 -27.35
N PHE A 7 44.07 -15.03 -27.86
CA PHE A 7 42.64 -15.27 -28.12
C PHE A 7 41.83 -15.53 -26.84
N ILE A 8 42.47 -16.11 -25.82
CA ILE A 8 41.80 -16.38 -24.56
C ILE A 8 41.61 -15.09 -23.76
N ALA A 9 42.56 -14.16 -23.81
CA ALA A 9 42.46 -12.87 -23.17
C ALA A 9 41.40 -11.96 -23.83
N ALA A 10 41.24 -12.02 -25.16
CA ALA A 10 40.19 -11.28 -25.87
C ALA A 10 38.81 -11.82 -25.62
N LEU A 11 38.63 -13.14 -25.45
CA LEU A 11 37.32 -13.75 -25.13
C LEU A 11 36.89 -13.46 -23.68
N GLY A 12 37.85 -13.38 -22.74
CA GLY A 12 37.57 -13.01 -21.35
C GLY A 12 37.10 -11.56 -21.20
N LEU A 13 37.61 -10.65 -22.02
CA LEU A 13 37.24 -9.23 -22.04
C LEU A 13 35.85 -9.00 -22.66
N LEU A 14 35.41 -9.87 -23.58
CA LEU A 14 34.07 -9.78 -24.17
C LEU A 14 32.96 -10.26 -23.23
N PHE A 15 33.28 -11.16 -22.30
CA PHE A 15 32.29 -11.60 -21.29
C PHE A 15 32.17 -10.66 -20.10
N SER A 16 33.16 -9.79 -19.85
CA SER A 16 33.08 -8.80 -18.76
C SER A 16 32.26 -7.55 -19.12
N MET A 17 31.88 -7.39 -20.38
CA MET A 17 31.03 -6.28 -20.82
C MET A 17 29.52 -6.63 -20.83
N ALA A 18 29.15 -7.86 -20.50
CA ALA A 18 27.76 -8.31 -20.44
C ALA A 18 27.16 -8.18 -19.04
N SER A 19 27.91 -7.61 -18.09
CA SER A 19 27.45 -7.40 -16.72
C SER A 19 27.04 -5.95 -16.54
N CYS A 20 25.85 -5.77 -16.10
CA CYS A 20 25.17 -4.54 -15.77
C CYS A 20 24.59 -3.79 -16.98
N LYS A 21 23.52 -4.32 -17.55
CA LYS A 21 22.45 -3.42 -17.90
C LYS A 21 21.98 -2.83 -16.56
N ASN A 22 22.55 -1.69 -16.20
CA ASN A 22 21.89 -0.81 -15.25
C ASN A 22 20.45 -0.71 -15.71
N ASN A 23 19.51 -1.04 -14.87
CA ASN A 23 18.13 -0.70 -15.12
C ASN A 23 18.09 0.83 -15.16
N ASP A 24 18.23 1.41 -16.35
CA ASP A 24 18.13 2.86 -16.56
C ASP A 24 16.71 3.37 -16.31
N TYR A 25 15.83 2.50 -15.90
CA TYR A 25 14.45 2.82 -15.58
C TYR A 25 14.33 3.25 -14.12
N PRO A 26 13.66 4.39 -13.87
CA PRO A 26 13.38 4.82 -12.51
C PRO A 26 12.46 3.82 -11.80
N SER A 27 12.55 3.77 -10.48
CA SER A 27 11.59 3.07 -9.64
C SER A 27 10.22 3.74 -9.76
N TYR A 28 9.14 3.00 -9.57
CA TYR A 28 7.80 3.57 -9.45
C TYR A 28 6.98 2.81 -8.41
N PRO A 29 6.19 3.55 -7.60
CA PRO A 29 5.33 2.94 -6.61
C PRO A 29 4.11 2.29 -7.26
N PRO A 30 3.40 1.38 -6.56
CA PRO A 30 2.15 0.85 -7.06
C PRO A 30 1.08 1.94 -7.16
N THR A 31 0.15 1.78 -8.09
CA THR A 31 -1.08 2.57 -8.17
C THR A 31 -2.22 1.84 -7.46
N TRP A 32 -3.26 2.59 -7.06
CA TRP A 32 -4.37 2.08 -6.25
C TRP A 32 -5.69 2.34 -6.94
N LYS A 33 -6.60 1.37 -6.89
CA LYS A 33 -7.94 1.52 -7.47
C LYS A 33 -9.07 1.59 -6.45
N GLY A 34 -8.79 1.38 -5.17
CA GLY A 34 -9.79 1.52 -4.13
C GLY A 34 -9.68 0.52 -3.00
N PHE A 35 -10.76 0.39 -2.25
CA PHE A 35 -10.87 -0.54 -1.13
C PHE A 35 -11.93 -1.60 -1.39
N ARG A 36 -11.67 -2.80 -0.93
CA ARG A 36 -12.63 -3.90 -0.87
C ARG A 36 -12.94 -4.24 0.59
N PHE A 37 -14.21 -4.28 0.93
CA PHE A 37 -14.70 -4.73 2.22
C PHE A 37 -15.19 -6.17 2.10
N THR A 38 -14.79 -7.02 3.05
CA THR A 38 -15.17 -8.43 3.08
C THR A 38 -15.66 -8.79 4.49
N HIS A 39 -16.80 -9.41 4.58
CA HIS A 39 -17.38 -9.98 5.80
C HIS A 39 -17.69 -11.45 5.54
N ASN A 40 -17.16 -12.34 6.37
CA ASN A 40 -17.28 -13.80 6.18
C ASN A 40 -16.90 -14.24 4.75
N ASP A 41 -15.76 -13.72 4.25
CA ASP A 41 -15.22 -13.98 2.91
C ASP A 41 -16.11 -13.53 1.74
N GLN A 42 -17.21 -12.85 2.03
CA GLN A 42 -18.05 -12.24 1.01
C GLN A 42 -17.84 -10.73 0.93
N VAL A 43 -17.77 -10.22 -0.29
CA VAL A 43 -17.64 -8.78 -0.51
C VAL A 43 -18.93 -8.09 -0.10
N VAL A 44 -18.83 -7.08 0.74
CA VAL A 44 -19.93 -6.26 1.19
C VAL A 44 -19.76 -4.81 0.77
N ALA A 45 -20.85 -4.12 0.54
CA ALA A 45 -20.80 -2.69 0.26
C ALA A 45 -20.44 -1.90 1.52
N PRO A 46 -19.63 -0.83 1.43
CA PRO A 46 -19.26 -0.04 2.60
C PRO A 46 -20.43 0.62 3.34
N ARG A 47 -21.59 0.75 2.69
CA ARG A 47 -22.76 1.41 3.26
C ARG A 47 -23.84 0.45 3.76
N THR A 48 -23.69 -0.84 3.53
CA THR A 48 -24.72 -1.83 3.87
C THR A 48 -24.07 -3.12 4.35
N GLY A 49 -24.75 -3.81 5.25
CA GLY A 49 -24.36 -5.16 5.66
C GLY A 49 -23.20 -5.24 6.66
N ILE A 50 -22.79 -4.13 7.28
CA ILE A 50 -21.81 -4.11 8.36
C ILE A 50 -22.51 -3.71 9.67
N TYR A 51 -22.30 -4.51 10.71
CA TYR A 51 -22.93 -4.34 12.02
C TYR A 51 -21.89 -4.35 13.13
N ALA A 52 -22.26 -3.81 14.28
CA ALA A 52 -21.45 -3.93 15.49
C ALA A 52 -21.22 -5.42 15.83
N GLY A 53 -19.97 -5.76 16.16
CA GLY A 53 -19.53 -7.13 16.43
C GLY A 53 -19.06 -7.91 15.19
N ASP A 54 -19.28 -7.41 13.99
CA ASP A 54 -18.82 -8.08 12.77
C ASP A 54 -17.31 -8.04 12.62
N VAL A 55 -16.76 -9.08 12.03
CA VAL A 55 -15.34 -9.14 11.66
C VAL A 55 -15.20 -8.76 10.19
N ILE A 56 -14.54 -7.64 9.95
CA ILE A 56 -14.39 -7.07 8.62
C ILE A 56 -12.93 -7.15 8.18
N THR A 57 -12.73 -7.53 6.93
CA THR A 57 -11.45 -7.37 6.24
C THR A 57 -11.55 -6.24 5.26
N VAL A 58 -10.61 -5.30 5.32
CA VAL A 58 -10.48 -4.19 4.36
C VAL A 58 -9.16 -4.35 3.62
N THR A 59 -9.23 -4.41 2.31
CA THR A 59 -8.07 -4.56 1.42
C THR A 59 -7.92 -3.31 0.58
N ALA A 60 -6.71 -2.75 0.54
CA ALA A 60 -6.36 -1.71 -0.44
C ALA A 60 -5.92 -2.39 -1.73
N LEU A 61 -6.68 -2.17 -2.79
CA LEU A 61 -6.47 -2.85 -4.07
C LEU A 61 -5.45 -2.11 -4.91
N GLN A 62 -4.38 -2.80 -5.30
CA GLN A 62 -3.42 -2.29 -6.27
C GLN A 62 -4.02 -2.41 -7.68
N ASP A 63 -3.86 -1.37 -8.48
CA ASP A 63 -4.19 -1.37 -9.90
C ASP A 63 -2.98 -1.82 -10.71
N GLU A 64 -1.86 -1.16 -10.48
CA GLU A 64 -0.57 -1.53 -11.05
C GLU A 64 0.44 -1.80 -9.93
N LYS A 65 1.26 -2.81 -10.12
CA LYS A 65 2.34 -3.13 -9.17
C LYS A 65 3.48 -2.12 -9.32
N GLY A 66 4.12 -1.82 -8.21
CA GLY A 66 5.34 -1.03 -8.20
C GLY A 66 6.52 -1.78 -8.82
N HIS A 67 7.58 -1.06 -9.10
CA HIS A 67 8.80 -1.60 -9.69
C HIS A 67 10.03 -1.01 -8.99
N LEU A 68 11.03 -1.87 -8.73
CA LEU A 68 12.28 -1.51 -8.05
C LEU A 68 12.06 -0.83 -6.68
N ILE A 69 11.06 -1.28 -5.95
CA ILE A 69 10.77 -0.87 -4.58
C ILE A 69 11.43 -1.87 -3.62
N ASN A 70 12.30 -1.37 -2.72
CA ASN A 70 13.03 -2.22 -1.79
C ASN A 70 12.15 -2.64 -0.60
N ALA A 71 11.44 -1.68 -0.03
CA ALA A 71 10.60 -1.91 1.13
C ALA A 71 9.37 -1.01 1.09
N CYS A 72 8.33 -1.43 1.77
CA CYS A 72 7.13 -0.64 1.95
C CYS A 72 6.67 -0.67 3.41
N LYS A 73 6.01 0.42 3.81
CA LYS A 73 5.36 0.58 5.09
C LYS A 73 3.92 0.99 4.87
N TYR A 74 2.99 0.16 5.32
CA TYR A 74 1.56 0.41 5.26
C TYR A 74 1.05 0.78 6.65
N VAL A 75 0.34 1.89 6.74
CA VAL A 75 -0.25 2.36 7.99
C VAL A 75 -1.76 2.44 7.83
N TRP A 76 -2.46 1.79 8.73
CA TRP A 76 -3.90 1.73 8.78
C TRP A 76 -4.41 2.30 10.10
N ALA A 77 -5.53 3.02 10.04
CA ALA A 77 -6.28 3.44 11.22
C ALA A 77 -7.78 3.33 10.93
N VAL A 78 -8.54 2.84 11.91
CA VAL A 78 -10.00 2.76 11.82
C VAL A 78 -10.62 3.52 12.98
N ARG A 79 -11.54 4.41 12.64
CA ARG A 79 -12.22 5.30 13.59
C ARG A 79 -13.72 5.19 13.43
N ALA A 80 -14.45 5.32 14.52
CA ALA A 80 -15.91 5.32 14.53
C ALA A 80 -16.47 6.20 15.64
N THR A 81 -17.75 6.43 15.60
CA THR A 81 -18.50 6.96 16.74
C THR A 81 -18.78 5.82 17.71
N ILE A 82 -18.39 5.98 18.95
CA ILE A 82 -18.57 4.97 20.01
C ILE A 82 -19.53 5.51 21.07
N GLN A 83 -20.58 4.76 21.36
CA GLN A 83 -21.47 5.04 22.47
C GLN A 83 -20.80 4.71 23.80
N LYS A 84 -20.81 5.64 24.73
CA LYS A 84 -20.28 5.45 26.09
C LYS A 84 -21.33 4.80 27.00
N GLU A 85 -20.88 4.44 28.21
CA GLU A 85 -21.78 3.83 29.21
C GLU A 85 -22.88 4.76 29.71
N ASP A 86 -22.61 6.08 29.74
CA ASP A 86 -23.57 7.12 30.08
C ASP A 86 -24.57 7.44 28.95
N GLY A 87 -24.53 6.70 27.85
CA GLY A 87 -25.34 6.90 26.65
C GLY A 87 -24.87 8.01 25.72
N SER A 88 -23.86 8.80 26.10
CA SER A 88 -23.27 9.80 25.23
C SER A 88 -22.41 9.20 24.12
N TYR A 89 -22.09 10.00 23.10
CA TYR A 89 -21.29 9.52 21.95
C TYR A 89 -19.92 10.20 21.91
N LYS A 90 -18.87 9.39 21.66
CA LYS A 90 -17.53 9.88 21.34
C LYS A 90 -17.30 9.70 19.86
N GLN A 91 -17.29 10.80 19.14
CA GLN A 91 -17.03 10.79 17.70
C GLN A 91 -15.53 10.56 17.40
N ASP A 92 -15.24 10.08 16.20
CA ASP A 92 -13.88 9.90 15.66
C ASP A 92 -12.94 9.11 16.58
N SER A 93 -13.48 8.15 17.33
CA SER A 93 -12.70 7.31 18.24
C SER A 93 -11.88 6.30 17.49
N LEU A 94 -10.54 6.36 17.64
CA LEU A 94 -9.64 5.34 17.12
C LEU A 94 -9.86 4.03 17.87
N PHE A 95 -10.22 2.96 17.17
CA PHE A 95 -10.41 1.64 17.77
C PHE A 95 -9.53 0.56 17.16
N TYR A 96 -8.91 0.83 16.01
CA TYR A 96 -7.96 -0.09 15.40
C TYR A 96 -6.84 0.68 14.69
N THR A 97 -5.62 0.19 14.84
CA THR A 97 -4.47 0.66 14.07
C THR A 97 -3.55 -0.51 13.75
N ARG A 98 -2.91 -0.47 12.61
CA ARG A 98 -1.89 -1.44 12.22
C ARG A 98 -0.85 -0.77 11.34
N THR A 99 0.40 -1.05 11.66
CA THR A 99 1.54 -0.76 10.78
C THR A 99 2.13 -2.09 10.31
N LEU A 100 2.34 -2.22 9.03
CA LEU A 100 3.03 -3.34 8.41
C LEU A 100 4.23 -2.82 7.64
N GLU A 101 5.41 -3.26 8.02
CA GLU A 101 6.66 -3.00 7.30
C GLU A 101 7.13 -4.31 6.67
N THR A 102 7.42 -4.31 5.39
CA THR A 102 7.81 -5.50 4.66
C THR A 102 8.67 -5.15 3.45
N ASN A 103 9.41 -6.14 2.94
CA ASN A 103 10.04 -6.03 1.65
C ASN A 103 8.97 -6.02 0.56
N TYR A 104 9.10 -5.09 -0.37
CA TYR A 104 8.21 -5.03 -1.52
C TYR A 104 8.76 -5.98 -2.59
N ASP A 105 8.01 -7.05 -2.86
CA ASP A 105 8.35 -7.97 -3.93
C ASP A 105 7.59 -7.60 -5.20
N TYR A 106 8.33 -7.20 -6.22
CA TYR A 106 7.78 -6.85 -7.53
C TYR A 106 6.93 -7.99 -8.14
N TYR A 107 7.32 -9.23 -7.91
CA TYR A 107 6.60 -10.38 -8.47
C TYR A 107 5.48 -10.91 -7.57
N GLY A 108 5.59 -10.67 -6.29
CA GLY A 108 4.70 -11.19 -5.26
C GLY A 108 3.82 -10.16 -4.57
N GLY A 109 3.90 -8.86 -4.97
CA GLY A 109 3.17 -7.77 -4.30
C GLY A 109 1.70 -8.13 -4.07
N VAL A 110 1.35 -8.37 -2.81
CA VAL A 110 0.00 -8.71 -2.38
C VAL A 110 -0.70 -7.42 -1.95
N ASP A 111 -1.97 -7.30 -2.31
CA ASP A 111 -2.79 -6.18 -1.82
C ASP A 111 -2.78 -6.14 -0.28
N PRO A 112 -2.32 -5.04 0.33
CA PRO A 112 -2.29 -4.93 1.78
C PRO A 112 -3.69 -4.91 2.37
N TYR A 113 -3.87 -5.58 3.49
CA TYR A 113 -5.17 -5.67 4.16
C TYR A 113 -5.05 -5.59 5.67
N ILE A 114 -6.18 -5.23 6.29
CA ILE A 114 -6.40 -5.36 7.72
C ILE A 114 -7.66 -6.19 7.99
N LYS A 115 -7.67 -6.83 9.15
CA LYS A 115 -8.83 -7.54 9.68
C LYS A 115 -9.08 -7.03 11.09
N PHE A 116 -10.28 -6.59 11.38
CA PHE A 116 -10.67 -6.07 12.69
C PHE A 116 -12.11 -6.43 13.04
N THR A 117 -12.42 -6.38 14.32
CA THR A 117 -13.80 -6.50 14.81
C THR A 117 -14.38 -5.12 15.03
N VAL A 118 -15.57 -4.86 14.49
CA VAL A 118 -16.33 -3.64 14.75
C VAL A 118 -16.73 -3.62 16.22
N PRO A 119 -16.40 -2.58 17.01
CA PRO A 119 -16.74 -2.53 18.41
C PRO A 119 -18.25 -2.64 18.66
N SER A 120 -18.65 -3.34 19.70
CA SER A 120 -20.08 -3.58 20.03
C SER A 120 -20.87 -2.29 20.29
N LYS A 121 -20.21 -1.22 20.69
CA LYS A 121 -20.80 0.11 20.92
C LYS A 121 -20.54 1.09 19.76
N ALA A 122 -20.02 0.62 18.64
CA ALA A 122 -19.80 1.46 17.46
C ALA A 122 -21.10 1.64 16.70
N VAL A 123 -21.38 2.86 16.27
CA VAL A 123 -22.60 3.24 15.57
C VAL A 123 -22.33 4.22 14.43
N GLY A 124 -23.19 4.18 13.41
CA GLY A 124 -23.17 5.14 12.32
C GLY A 124 -21.91 5.12 11.49
N ARG A 125 -21.44 6.30 11.09
CA ARG A 125 -20.31 6.42 10.18
C ARG A 125 -18.98 6.06 10.83
N ALA A 126 -18.21 5.21 10.16
CA ALA A 126 -16.84 4.89 10.49
C ALA A 126 -15.92 5.24 9.31
N THR A 127 -14.63 5.39 9.58
CA THR A 127 -13.61 5.74 8.59
C THR A 127 -12.42 4.80 8.70
N VAL A 128 -12.02 4.21 7.58
CA VAL A 128 -10.74 3.54 7.42
C VAL A 128 -9.78 4.50 6.73
N SER A 129 -8.64 4.76 7.34
CA SER A 129 -7.54 5.51 6.74
C SER A 129 -6.40 4.56 6.39
N PHE A 130 -5.79 4.79 5.25
CA PHE A 130 -4.64 4.04 4.75
C PHE A 130 -3.60 4.98 4.18
N SER A 131 -2.34 4.72 4.47
CA SER A 131 -1.20 5.35 3.82
C SER A 131 -0.11 4.33 3.55
N ALA A 132 0.66 4.57 2.50
CA ALA A 132 1.79 3.75 2.11
C ALA A 132 3.05 4.61 1.97
N GLU A 133 4.17 4.08 2.41
CA GLU A 133 5.49 4.66 2.25
C GLU A 133 6.38 3.63 1.55
N PHE A 134 7.13 4.05 0.55
CA PHE A 134 7.97 3.17 -0.25
C PHE A 134 9.41 3.64 -0.22
N ASN A 135 10.33 2.72 0.03
CA ASN A 135 11.76 2.95 -0.09
C ASN A 135 12.24 2.44 -1.45
N TYR A 136 13.00 3.24 -2.14
CA TYR A 136 13.56 2.91 -3.44
C TYR A 136 15.06 3.20 -3.49
N SER A 137 15.74 2.58 -4.44
CA SER A 137 17.16 2.83 -4.75
C SER A 137 17.38 2.71 -6.24
N GLY A 138 18.44 3.35 -6.74
CA GLY A 138 18.80 3.35 -8.16
C GLY A 138 18.62 4.70 -8.80
N ASN A 139 18.07 4.78 -10.01
CA ASN A 139 18.01 5.99 -10.82
C ASN A 139 16.85 6.96 -10.47
N GLY A 140 16.42 6.97 -9.23
CA GLY A 140 15.33 7.82 -8.75
C GLY A 140 13.98 7.15 -8.85
N ILE A 141 12.91 7.94 -8.65
CA ILE A 141 11.55 7.45 -8.70
C ILE A 141 10.71 8.26 -9.70
N GLN A 142 9.97 7.54 -10.52
CA GLN A 142 8.98 8.13 -11.41
C GLN A 142 7.60 7.98 -10.77
N VAL A 143 6.84 9.06 -10.75
CA VAL A 143 5.47 9.07 -10.27
C VAL A 143 4.58 9.42 -11.43
N SER A 144 3.72 8.51 -11.83
CA SER A 144 2.69 8.78 -12.80
C SER A 144 1.51 9.43 -12.09
N ASP A 145 1.19 10.61 -12.57
CA ASP A 145 0.04 11.47 -12.31
C ASP A 145 -0.54 11.64 -10.90
N GLY A 146 -0.81 12.91 -10.60
CA GLY A 146 -1.83 13.43 -9.68
C GLY A 146 -1.74 13.06 -8.22
N GLY A 147 -0.87 12.16 -7.84
CA GLY A 147 -0.59 11.86 -6.45
C GLY A 147 0.24 12.98 -5.83
N SER A 148 -0.12 13.42 -4.64
CA SER A 148 0.72 14.30 -3.84
C SER A 148 1.95 13.53 -3.37
N TYR A 149 2.87 13.27 -4.27
CA TYR A 149 4.16 12.73 -3.92
C TYR A 149 5.12 13.90 -3.72
N GLU A 150 5.78 13.94 -2.60
CA GLU A 150 6.99 14.74 -2.50
C GLU A 150 7.97 14.13 -3.50
N ASN A 151 8.31 14.86 -4.55
CA ASN A 151 9.29 14.43 -5.53
C ASN A 151 10.66 14.33 -4.86
N PRO A 152 11.12 13.13 -4.49
CA PRO A 152 12.45 12.99 -3.93
C PRO A 152 13.45 13.22 -5.04
N THR A 153 14.40 14.10 -4.79
CA THR A 153 15.56 14.29 -5.64
C THR A 153 16.66 13.33 -5.24
N GLY A 154 17.05 12.43 -6.13
CA GLY A 154 18.17 11.55 -5.87
C GLY A 154 17.94 10.10 -6.30
N ALA A 155 19.02 9.32 -6.31
CA ALA A 155 19.04 7.93 -6.74
C ALA A 155 18.41 6.95 -5.73
N SER A 156 18.15 7.39 -4.51
CA SER A 156 17.49 6.60 -3.48
C SER A 156 16.75 7.50 -2.51
N GLY A 157 15.72 6.98 -1.88
CA GLY A 157 14.96 7.76 -0.91
C GLY A 157 13.68 7.07 -0.48
N THR A 158 12.80 7.86 0.13
CA THR A 158 11.48 7.42 0.58
C THR A 158 10.42 8.28 -0.08
N ILE A 159 9.40 7.63 -0.61
CA ILE A 159 8.21 8.29 -1.14
C ILE A 159 7.00 7.89 -0.30
N ARG A 160 6.19 8.86 0.05
CA ARG A 160 4.89 8.63 0.69
C ARG A 160 3.79 8.73 -0.34
N SER A 161 3.08 7.64 -0.50
CA SER A 161 1.83 7.65 -1.22
C SER A 161 0.74 8.16 -0.28
N TYR A 162 0.44 9.44 -0.40
CA TYR A 162 -0.83 9.91 0.11
C TYR A 162 -1.90 9.43 -0.89
N SER A 163 -2.66 8.62 -0.52
CA SER A 163 -3.97 8.15 -0.82
C SER A 163 -4.88 8.92 -1.80
N ALA A 164 -4.52 10.02 -2.35
CA ALA A 164 -5.21 10.61 -3.51
C ALA A 164 -5.29 9.61 -4.67
N ALA A 165 -4.39 8.63 -4.69
CA ALA A 165 -4.36 7.55 -5.65
C ALA A 165 -5.40 6.44 -5.40
N ILE A 166 -6.13 6.44 -4.28
CA ILE A 166 -7.13 5.40 -4.02
C ILE A 166 -8.51 5.89 -4.44
N ALA A 167 -9.04 5.34 -5.52
CA ALA A 167 -10.38 5.65 -6.00
C ALA A 167 -11.46 5.26 -4.95
N GLY A 168 -12.48 6.12 -4.80
CA GLY A 168 -13.59 5.90 -3.88
C GLY A 168 -13.38 6.44 -2.46
N GLY A 169 -12.21 7.04 -2.18
CA GLY A 169 -11.91 7.71 -0.91
C GLY A 169 -11.36 9.11 -1.12
N SER A 170 -11.37 9.90 -0.08
CA SER A 170 -10.73 11.21 -0.03
C SER A 170 -9.42 11.07 0.75
N LYS A 171 -8.28 11.36 0.13
CA LYS A 171 -6.96 11.31 0.78
C LYS A 171 -6.68 9.99 1.55
N GLY A 172 -6.95 8.78 0.93
CA GLY A 172 -6.72 7.45 1.50
C GLY A 172 -7.63 7.04 2.61
N SER A 173 -8.74 7.62 2.63
CA SER A 173 -9.76 7.17 3.54
C SER A 173 -11.01 6.75 2.78
N VAL A 174 -11.67 5.77 3.32
CA VAL A 174 -12.99 5.34 2.89
C VAL A 174 -13.89 5.27 4.10
N THR A 175 -15.12 5.73 3.95
CA THR A 175 -16.12 5.64 4.99
C THR A 175 -17.02 4.43 4.78
N PHE A 176 -17.44 3.83 5.88
CA PHE A 176 -18.45 2.79 5.89
C PHE A 176 -19.50 3.08 6.96
N GLU A 177 -20.67 2.46 6.85
CA GLU A 177 -21.75 2.62 7.81
C GLU A 177 -21.86 1.37 8.67
N ILE A 178 -22.00 1.58 9.98
CA ILE A 178 -22.28 0.54 10.96
C ILE A 178 -23.79 0.62 11.21
N ASN A 179 -24.51 -0.40 10.75
CA ASN A 179 -25.95 -0.48 10.84
C ASN A 179 -26.39 -0.97 12.23
N GLU A 180 -27.54 -0.54 12.66
CA GLU A 180 -28.23 -1.12 13.81
C GLU A 180 -28.83 -2.49 13.43
N ARG A 181 -28.81 -3.44 14.36
CA ARG A 181 -29.45 -4.77 14.21
C ARG A 181 -30.90 -4.73 14.60
#